data_976ce52030af56616cb5b29d9d32b1d0
#
_entry.id   976ce52030af56616cb5b29d9d32b1d0
#
_cell.length_a   1.000
_cell.length_b   1.000
_cell.length_c   1.000
_cell.angle_alpha   90.00
_cell.angle_beta   90.00
_cell.angle_gamma   90.00
#
_symmetry.space_group_name_H-M   'P 1'
#
loop_
_entity.id
_entity.type
_entity.pdbx_description
1 polymer ?
#
loop_
_entity_poly.entity_id
_entity_poly.type
_entity_poly.pdbx_seq_one_letter_code
_entity_poly.pdbx_strand_id
1 'polypeptide(L)'
;INDVIYHLHVFNYAAYLSLTDEEKFSEFINDFYKAVKSGISAREHEKKLSNSLSGKELINLWKDEFSRVAEAFSKADPKKRVKWAGPDMSVRSSISARHMETWSHGQEVFDQLGIERINTDRIKNIVIIGINTFGWTFINRSIEVPKKVPMIILNSPSNKKWEWNTDNNKNSIIGDATEFCQVVTQVRNIKDTNLKVEGNVAEKWMSIAQCFAGPPEDPPIKGSRYIKEI
;
A
#
# COMPACT_ATOMS: atom_id res chain seq x y z
N ILE A 1 11.09 6.94 11.98
CA ILE A 1 9.96 6.13 12.52
C ILE A 1 8.76 7.02 12.85
N ASN A 2 8.93 8.14 13.56
CA ASN A 2 7.78 9.02 13.86
C ASN A 2 7.01 9.44 12.60
N ASP A 3 7.70 9.77 11.51
CA ASP A 3 7.05 10.17 10.24
C ASP A 3 6.17 9.06 9.67
N VAL A 4 6.60 7.80 9.79
CA VAL A 4 5.77 6.64 9.41
C VAL A 4 4.49 6.58 10.25
N ILE A 5 4.59 6.80 11.57
CA ILE A 5 3.43 6.74 12.46
C ILE A 5 2.48 7.92 12.21
N TYR A 6 2.99 9.14 11.94
CA TYR A 6 2.15 10.28 11.55
C TYR A 6 1.33 9.94 10.32
N HIS A 7 1.97 9.44 9.27
CA HIS A 7 1.31 9.05 8.03
C HIS A 7 0.21 8.00 8.28
N LEU A 8 0.55 6.91 8.95
CA LEU A 8 -0.40 5.85 9.24
C LEU A 8 -1.58 6.32 10.10
N HIS A 9 -1.34 7.18 11.10
CA HIS A 9 -2.39 7.75 11.95
C HIS A 9 -3.35 8.62 11.15
N VAL A 10 -2.83 9.60 10.42
CA VAL A 10 -3.61 10.57 9.65
C VAL A 10 -4.48 9.88 8.60
N PHE A 11 -3.94 8.92 7.85
CA PHE A 11 -4.73 8.21 6.84
C PHE A 11 -5.62 7.09 7.41
N ASN A 12 -5.39 6.60 8.62
CA ASN A 12 -6.37 5.82 9.35
C ASN A 12 -7.57 6.68 9.75
N TYR A 13 -7.33 7.89 10.27
CA TYR A 13 -8.39 8.84 10.56
C TYR A 13 -9.20 9.21 9.30
N ALA A 14 -8.54 9.48 8.19
CA ALA A 14 -9.20 9.70 6.91
C ALA A 14 -10.09 8.52 6.49
N ALA A 15 -9.61 7.28 6.65
CA ALA A 15 -10.38 6.08 6.35
C ALA A 15 -11.60 5.93 7.28
N TYR A 16 -11.45 6.25 8.55
CA TYR A 16 -12.56 6.28 9.49
C TYR A 16 -13.63 7.28 9.05
N LEU A 17 -13.26 8.50 8.74
CA LEU A 17 -14.19 9.53 8.24
C LEU A 17 -14.86 9.10 6.94
N SER A 18 -14.11 8.57 5.99
CA SER A 18 -14.61 8.07 4.71
C SER A 18 -15.73 7.02 4.88
N LEU A 19 -15.66 6.21 5.92
CA LEU A 19 -16.69 5.22 6.24
C LEU A 19 -17.90 5.79 6.97
N THR A 20 -17.67 6.73 7.89
CA THR A 20 -18.64 7.15 8.91
C THR A 20 -19.27 8.51 8.64
N ASP A 21 -18.56 9.42 7.95
CA ASP A 21 -18.96 10.80 7.71
C ASP A 21 -18.29 11.35 6.44
N GLU A 22 -18.94 11.15 5.28
CA GLU A 22 -18.40 11.54 3.97
C GLU A 22 -18.16 13.05 3.84
N GLU A 23 -18.94 13.88 4.51
CA GLU A 23 -18.80 15.34 4.47
C GLU A 23 -17.50 15.74 5.18
N LYS A 24 -17.30 15.27 6.41
CA LYS A 24 -16.05 15.52 7.15
C LYS A 24 -14.83 14.92 6.47
N PHE A 25 -14.96 13.77 5.81
CA PHE A 25 -13.87 13.24 4.99
C PHE A 25 -13.49 14.20 3.88
N SER A 26 -14.49 14.73 3.16
CA SER A 26 -14.27 15.66 2.05
C SER A 26 -13.62 16.97 2.52
N GLU A 27 -14.06 17.52 3.65
CA GLU A 27 -13.43 18.68 4.29
C GLU A 27 -11.98 18.40 4.66
N PHE A 28 -11.74 17.29 5.35
CA PHE A 28 -10.40 16.86 5.80
C PHE A 28 -9.41 16.72 4.63
N ILE A 29 -9.80 16.03 3.57
CA ILE A 29 -8.94 15.83 2.39
C ILE A 29 -8.69 17.14 1.65
N ASN A 30 -9.71 18.00 1.52
CA ASN A 30 -9.56 19.31 0.90
C ASN A 30 -8.59 20.20 1.68
N ASP A 31 -8.67 20.21 3.00
CA ASP A 31 -7.77 20.97 3.85
C ASP A 31 -6.34 20.42 3.81
N PHE A 32 -6.18 19.09 3.75
CA PHE A 32 -4.88 18.47 3.54
C PHE A 32 -4.24 18.92 2.21
N TYR A 33 -4.99 18.87 1.11
CA TYR A 33 -4.49 19.33 -0.19
C TYR A 33 -4.23 20.83 -0.25
N LYS A 34 -5.04 21.66 0.42
CA LYS A 34 -4.78 23.11 0.53
C LYS A 34 -3.45 23.37 1.24
N ALA A 35 -3.19 22.68 2.35
CA ALA A 35 -1.94 22.81 3.10
C ALA A 35 -0.73 22.45 2.21
N VAL A 36 -0.78 21.31 1.51
CA VAL A 36 0.29 20.90 0.60
C VAL A 36 0.49 21.90 -0.54
N LYS A 37 -0.59 22.39 -1.16
CA LYS A 37 -0.52 23.43 -2.22
C LYS A 37 0.03 24.76 -1.73
N SER A 38 -0.11 25.08 -0.45
CA SER A 38 0.47 26.30 0.15
C SER A 38 1.97 26.18 0.46
N GLY A 39 2.59 25.04 0.15
CA GLY A 39 4.02 24.79 0.33
C GLY A 39 4.38 24.08 1.64
N ILE A 40 3.41 23.68 2.46
CA ILE A 40 3.66 22.85 3.64
C ILE A 40 3.89 21.41 3.15
N SER A 41 4.98 20.77 3.54
CA SER A 41 5.20 19.38 3.17
C SER A 41 4.13 18.47 3.80
N ALA A 42 3.73 17.41 3.10
CA ALA A 42 2.76 16.43 3.62
C ALA A 42 3.19 15.92 5.02
N ARG A 43 4.46 15.58 5.17
CA ARG A 43 5.05 15.13 6.44
C ARG A 43 4.87 16.13 7.59
N GLU A 44 5.12 17.41 7.32
CA GLU A 44 4.96 18.47 8.32
C GLU A 44 3.50 18.66 8.71
N HIS A 45 2.61 18.56 7.72
CA HIS A 45 1.17 18.65 7.97
C HIS A 45 0.65 17.45 8.76
N GLU A 46 1.06 16.23 8.41
CA GLU A 46 0.75 14.99 9.14
C GLU A 46 1.22 15.06 10.61
N LYS A 47 2.42 15.57 10.85
CA LYS A 47 2.96 15.82 12.19
C LYS A 47 2.05 16.78 12.98
N LYS A 48 1.63 17.88 12.37
CA LYS A 48 0.71 18.87 12.98
C LYS A 48 -0.64 18.23 13.30
N LEU A 49 -1.22 17.47 12.37
CA LEU A 49 -2.49 16.76 12.57
C LEU A 49 -2.41 15.69 13.67
N SER A 50 -1.22 15.20 13.96
CA SER A 50 -0.94 14.27 15.06
C SER A 50 -0.52 14.98 16.36
N ASN A 51 -0.94 16.24 16.55
CA ASN A 51 -0.63 17.08 17.72
C ASN A 51 0.88 17.24 18.01
N SER A 52 1.74 17.01 17.01
CA SER A 52 3.20 17.01 17.12
C SER A 52 3.75 16.06 18.23
N LEU A 53 2.96 15.04 18.61
CA LEU A 53 3.38 14.01 19.55
C LEU A 53 4.56 13.21 19.00
N SER A 54 5.28 12.51 19.86
CA SER A 54 6.41 11.68 19.45
C SER A 54 6.55 10.42 20.33
N GLY A 55 7.38 9.48 19.92
CA GLY A 55 7.71 8.31 20.69
C GLY A 55 6.46 7.53 21.14
N LYS A 56 6.40 7.21 22.43
CA LYS A 56 5.34 6.37 23.00
C LYS A 56 3.93 7.00 22.91
N GLU A 57 3.83 8.30 23.07
CA GLU A 57 2.56 9.01 23.01
C GLU A 57 1.97 8.96 21.59
N LEU A 58 2.80 9.17 20.57
CA LEU A 58 2.40 9.04 19.18
C LEU A 58 1.97 7.60 18.84
N ILE A 59 2.70 6.60 19.33
CA ILE A 59 2.32 5.19 19.14
C ILE A 59 0.96 4.88 19.79
N ASN A 60 0.68 5.42 20.97
CA ASN A 60 -0.60 5.22 21.63
C ASN A 60 -1.73 5.90 20.84
N LEU A 61 -1.54 7.14 20.39
CA LEU A 61 -2.50 7.84 19.52
C LEU A 61 -2.83 7.02 18.27
N TRP A 62 -1.82 6.49 17.59
CA TRP A 62 -2.01 5.63 16.42
C TRP A 62 -2.72 4.33 16.76
N LYS A 63 -2.41 3.68 17.89
CA LYS A 63 -3.06 2.44 18.34
C LYS A 63 -4.54 2.65 18.61
N ASP A 64 -4.91 3.74 19.25
CA ASP A 64 -6.31 4.06 19.52
C ASP A 64 -7.08 4.26 18.21
N GLU A 65 -6.48 4.97 17.26
CA GLU A 65 -7.08 5.23 15.95
C GLU A 65 -7.23 3.96 15.11
N PHE A 66 -6.20 3.10 15.00
CA PHE A 66 -6.34 1.88 14.22
C PHE A 66 -7.35 0.90 14.84
N SER A 67 -7.48 0.88 16.16
CA SER A 67 -8.48 0.07 16.85
C SER A 67 -9.90 0.56 16.53
N ARG A 68 -10.11 1.88 16.52
CA ARG A 68 -11.37 2.51 16.13
C ARG A 68 -11.73 2.19 14.67
N VAL A 69 -10.76 2.30 13.76
CA VAL A 69 -10.93 1.91 12.35
C VAL A 69 -11.31 0.45 12.23
N ALA A 70 -10.57 -0.45 12.86
CA ALA A 70 -10.82 -1.89 12.79
C ALA A 70 -12.23 -2.24 13.28
N GLU A 71 -12.67 -1.64 14.39
CA GLU A 71 -14.02 -1.84 14.93
C GLU A 71 -15.10 -1.34 13.96
N ALA A 72 -14.97 -0.10 13.43
CA ALA A 72 -15.95 0.47 12.51
C ALA A 72 -16.06 -0.36 11.22
N PHE A 73 -14.93 -0.73 10.63
CA PHE A 73 -14.90 -1.50 9.39
C PHE A 73 -15.39 -2.94 9.57
N SER A 74 -15.22 -3.55 10.74
CA SER A 74 -15.72 -4.91 11.03
C SER A 74 -17.24 -5.00 11.02
N LYS A 75 -17.94 -3.90 11.25
CA LYS A 75 -19.41 -3.80 11.31
C LYS A 75 -20.03 -3.32 9.99
N ALA A 76 -19.21 -2.86 9.05
CA ALA A 76 -19.68 -2.25 7.80
C ALA A 76 -19.93 -3.30 6.70
N ASP A 77 -20.87 -3.00 5.79
CA ASP A 77 -21.05 -3.81 4.58
C ASP A 77 -19.78 -3.74 3.72
N PRO A 78 -19.09 -4.87 3.46
CA PRO A 78 -17.85 -4.91 2.69
C PRO A 78 -18.00 -4.43 1.24
N LYS A 79 -19.22 -4.37 0.70
CA LYS A 79 -19.53 -3.90 -0.66
C LYS A 79 -19.88 -2.42 -0.72
N LYS A 80 -20.22 -1.78 0.41
CA LYS A 80 -20.51 -0.34 0.45
C LYS A 80 -19.36 0.42 -0.18
N ARG A 81 -19.68 1.42 -1.01
CA ARG A 81 -18.69 2.34 -1.60
C ARG A 81 -18.39 3.46 -0.62
N VAL A 82 -17.12 3.82 -0.53
CA VAL A 82 -16.62 4.92 0.29
C VAL A 82 -15.71 5.82 -0.55
N LYS A 83 -15.72 7.11 -0.25
CA LYS A 83 -14.85 8.10 -0.88
C LYS A 83 -13.39 7.87 -0.50
N TRP A 84 -12.49 8.27 -1.39
CA TRP A 84 -11.06 8.28 -1.11
C TRP A 84 -10.37 9.47 -1.78
N ALA A 85 -9.09 9.68 -1.46
CA ALA A 85 -8.22 10.68 -2.09
C ALA A 85 -7.87 10.36 -3.57
N GLY A 86 -8.30 9.23 -4.07
CA GLY A 86 -8.26 8.74 -5.44
C GLY A 86 -9.63 8.22 -5.85
N PRO A 87 -9.73 7.16 -6.67
CA PRO A 87 -11.01 6.55 -7.03
C PRO A 87 -11.74 6.01 -5.79
N ASP A 88 -13.07 6.17 -5.77
CA ASP A 88 -13.93 5.55 -4.76
C ASP A 88 -13.73 4.03 -4.74
N MET A 89 -13.73 3.45 -3.55
CA MET A 89 -13.47 2.03 -3.38
C MET A 89 -14.52 1.35 -2.48
N SER A 90 -14.56 0.02 -2.48
CA SER A 90 -15.38 -0.70 -1.51
C SER A 90 -14.76 -0.63 -0.11
N VAL A 91 -15.59 -0.78 0.93
CA VAL A 91 -15.14 -0.92 2.33
C VAL A 91 -14.05 -2.00 2.45
N ARG A 92 -14.25 -3.16 1.77
CA ARG A 92 -13.23 -4.22 1.73
C ARG A 92 -11.90 -3.73 1.15
N SER A 93 -11.94 -3.02 0.02
CA SER A 93 -10.73 -2.47 -0.59
C SER A 93 -10.07 -1.42 0.29
N SER A 94 -10.87 -0.56 0.94
CA SER A 94 -10.36 0.48 1.83
C SER A 94 -9.60 -0.10 3.03
N ILE A 95 -10.19 -1.05 3.76
CA ILE A 95 -9.48 -1.67 4.91
C ILE A 95 -8.28 -2.52 4.45
N SER A 96 -8.34 -3.13 3.27
CA SER A 96 -7.20 -3.85 2.70
C SER A 96 -6.07 -2.88 2.33
N ALA A 97 -6.39 -1.68 1.83
CA ALA A 97 -5.41 -0.63 1.59
C ALA A 97 -4.75 -0.15 2.90
N ARG A 98 -5.52 0.02 4.00
CA ARG A 98 -4.92 0.32 5.31
C ARG A 98 -3.97 -0.77 5.80
N HIS A 99 -4.32 -2.03 5.58
CA HIS A 99 -3.42 -3.15 5.87
C HIS A 99 -2.14 -3.09 5.02
N MET A 100 -2.27 -2.83 3.72
CA MET A 100 -1.16 -2.69 2.79
C MET A 100 -0.22 -1.54 3.21
N GLU A 101 -0.75 -0.36 3.51
CA GLU A 101 0.02 0.80 3.99
C GLU A 101 0.78 0.48 5.30
N THR A 102 0.07 -0.08 6.28
CA THR A 102 0.71 -0.48 7.55
C THR A 102 1.80 -1.53 7.34
N TRP A 103 1.60 -2.44 6.39
CA TRP A 103 2.58 -3.47 6.08
C TRP A 103 3.80 -2.88 5.36
N SER A 104 3.61 -2.05 4.34
CA SER A 104 4.70 -1.49 3.54
C SER A 104 5.59 -0.56 4.37
N HIS A 105 4.99 0.40 5.06
CA HIS A 105 5.74 1.28 5.96
C HIS A 105 6.34 0.54 7.17
N GLY A 106 5.65 -0.52 7.65
CA GLY A 106 6.22 -1.42 8.64
C GLY A 106 7.47 -2.14 8.13
N GLN A 107 7.51 -2.54 6.85
CA GLN A 107 8.72 -3.15 6.27
C GLN A 107 9.91 -2.19 6.30
N GLU A 108 9.70 -0.91 6.00
CA GLU A 108 10.75 0.10 6.09
C GLU A 108 11.31 0.23 7.52
N VAL A 109 10.46 0.10 8.53
CA VAL A 109 10.89 0.11 9.94
C VAL A 109 11.70 -1.14 10.29
N PHE A 110 11.26 -2.34 9.85
CA PHE A 110 12.02 -3.58 10.04
C PHE A 110 13.40 -3.50 9.39
N ASP A 111 13.47 -3.00 8.15
CA ASP A 111 14.73 -2.79 7.42
C ASP A 111 15.66 -1.86 8.17
N GLN A 112 15.12 -0.74 8.67
CA GLN A 112 15.91 0.27 9.40
C GLN A 112 16.44 -0.27 10.74
N LEU A 113 15.74 -1.20 11.36
CA LEU A 113 16.15 -1.83 12.63
C LEU A 113 17.04 -3.07 12.42
N GLY A 114 17.32 -3.46 11.18
CA GLY A 114 18.10 -4.67 10.87
C GLY A 114 17.40 -5.97 11.28
N ILE A 115 16.07 -5.96 11.36
CA ILE A 115 15.28 -7.11 11.82
C ILE A 115 14.58 -7.76 10.61
N GLU A 116 14.77 -9.05 10.44
CA GLU A 116 14.03 -9.82 9.45
C GLU A 116 12.56 -9.94 9.87
N ARG A 117 11.66 -9.59 8.92
CA ARG A 117 10.23 -9.65 9.16
C ARG A 117 9.68 -11.03 8.82
N ILE A 118 9.06 -11.69 9.80
CA ILE A 118 8.32 -12.92 9.58
C ILE A 118 6.92 -12.56 9.06
N ASN A 119 6.64 -12.92 7.80
CA ASN A 119 5.35 -12.72 7.17
C ASN A 119 4.43 -13.94 7.38
N THR A 120 3.12 -13.73 7.27
CA THR A 120 2.09 -14.78 7.31
C THR A 120 1.18 -14.66 6.08
N ASP A 121 0.32 -15.63 5.85
CA ASP A 121 -0.64 -15.64 4.73
C ASP A 121 -1.61 -14.43 4.71
N ARG A 122 -1.60 -13.57 5.73
CA ARG A 122 -2.34 -12.30 5.73
C ARG A 122 -1.91 -11.36 4.60
N ILE A 123 -0.66 -11.48 4.12
CA ILE A 123 -0.18 -10.70 2.97
C ILE A 123 -0.93 -11.03 1.66
N LYS A 124 -1.73 -12.09 1.61
CA LYS A 124 -2.58 -12.40 0.45
C LYS A 124 -3.47 -11.22 0.06
N ASN A 125 -3.93 -10.44 1.04
CA ASN A 125 -4.73 -9.24 0.76
C ASN A 125 -3.92 -8.17 0.02
N ILE A 126 -2.62 -8.07 0.29
CA ILE A 126 -1.71 -7.14 -0.41
C ILE A 126 -1.45 -7.63 -1.84
N VAL A 127 -1.24 -8.93 -2.02
CA VAL A 127 -1.15 -9.54 -3.37
C VAL A 127 -2.40 -9.19 -4.18
N ILE A 128 -3.60 -9.38 -3.60
CA ILE A 128 -4.87 -9.08 -4.27
C ILE A 128 -4.98 -7.59 -4.64
N ILE A 129 -4.57 -6.67 -3.75
CA ILE A 129 -4.53 -5.24 -4.08
C ILE A 129 -3.55 -5.00 -5.23
N GLY A 130 -2.35 -5.54 -5.18
CA GLY A 130 -1.38 -5.41 -6.26
C GLY A 130 -1.95 -5.83 -7.61
N ILE A 131 -2.64 -6.98 -7.66
CA ILE A 131 -3.29 -7.49 -8.88
C ILE A 131 -4.43 -6.57 -9.33
N ASN A 132 -5.30 -6.15 -8.40
CA ASN A 132 -6.46 -5.31 -8.72
C ASN A 132 -6.07 -3.90 -9.18
N THR A 133 -4.90 -3.42 -8.79
CA THR A 133 -4.35 -2.12 -9.19
C THR A 133 -3.44 -2.20 -10.43
N PHE A 134 -3.40 -3.34 -11.13
CA PHE A 134 -2.70 -3.46 -12.41
C PHE A 134 -3.07 -2.33 -13.37
N GLY A 135 -4.38 -2.17 -13.66
CA GLY A 135 -4.86 -1.09 -14.53
C GLY A 135 -4.52 0.31 -14.02
N TRP A 136 -4.65 0.53 -12.70
CA TRP A 136 -4.28 1.80 -12.06
C TRP A 136 -2.82 2.18 -12.30
N THR A 137 -1.89 1.23 -12.19
CA THR A 137 -0.45 1.44 -12.44
C THR A 137 -0.19 2.10 -13.80
N PHE A 138 -0.91 1.69 -14.84
CA PHE A 138 -0.76 2.24 -16.20
C PHE A 138 -1.53 3.57 -16.37
N ILE A 139 -2.79 3.62 -15.90
CA ILE A 139 -3.64 4.83 -15.99
C ILE A 139 -2.97 6.01 -15.29
N ASN A 140 -2.46 5.79 -14.08
CA ASN A 140 -1.80 6.82 -13.27
C ASN A 140 -0.58 7.44 -13.98
N ARG A 141 0.05 6.68 -14.90
CA ARG A 141 1.20 7.12 -15.71
C ARG A 141 0.82 7.55 -17.13
N SER A 142 -0.48 7.66 -17.43
CA SER A 142 -0.98 7.96 -18.79
C SER A 142 -0.47 6.97 -19.86
N ILE A 143 -0.32 5.69 -19.49
CA ILE A 143 0.09 4.59 -20.37
C ILE A 143 -1.16 3.73 -20.68
N GLU A 144 -1.25 3.25 -21.92
CA GLU A 144 -2.33 2.35 -22.32
C GLU A 144 -2.33 1.08 -21.44
N VAL A 145 -3.51 0.72 -20.92
CA VAL A 145 -3.67 -0.46 -20.07
C VAL A 145 -3.65 -1.73 -20.93
N PRO A 146 -2.73 -2.66 -20.68
CA PRO A 146 -2.72 -3.93 -21.40
C PRO A 146 -4.01 -4.73 -21.18
N LYS A 147 -4.49 -5.39 -22.24
CA LYS A 147 -5.79 -6.10 -22.24
C LYS A 147 -5.88 -7.26 -21.25
N LYS A 148 -4.76 -7.88 -20.91
CA LYS A 148 -4.71 -9.05 -20.00
C LYS A 148 -3.68 -8.83 -18.90
N VAL A 149 -4.11 -9.09 -17.68
CA VAL A 149 -3.20 -9.16 -16.53
C VAL A 149 -2.31 -10.40 -16.67
N PRO A 150 -1.00 -10.31 -16.36
CA PRO A 150 -0.09 -11.48 -16.37
C PRO A 150 -0.58 -12.63 -15.50
N MET A 151 -0.17 -13.85 -15.84
CA MET A 151 -0.28 -15.00 -14.94
C MET A 151 0.58 -14.75 -13.71
N ILE A 152 0.06 -15.05 -12.54
CA ILE A 152 0.77 -14.87 -11.27
C ILE A 152 0.74 -16.18 -10.51
N ILE A 153 1.91 -16.69 -10.15
CA ILE A 153 2.10 -17.90 -9.36
C ILE A 153 3.05 -17.58 -8.22
N LEU A 154 2.53 -17.55 -6.99
CA LEU A 154 3.30 -17.16 -5.82
C LEU A 154 3.32 -18.25 -4.75
N ASN A 155 4.48 -18.45 -4.14
CA ASN A 155 4.64 -19.25 -2.93
C ASN A 155 4.29 -18.38 -1.71
N SER A 156 3.31 -18.80 -0.94
CA SER A 156 2.89 -18.09 0.27
C SER A 156 3.86 -18.31 1.43
N PRO A 157 3.81 -17.47 2.50
CA PRO A 157 4.59 -17.69 3.72
C PRO A 157 4.37 -19.07 4.37
N SER A 158 3.19 -19.68 4.19
CA SER A 158 2.90 -21.05 4.66
C SER A 158 3.23 -22.13 3.63
N ASN A 159 4.04 -21.82 2.61
CA ASN A 159 4.42 -22.72 1.51
C ASN A 159 3.24 -23.25 0.67
N LYS A 160 2.12 -22.49 0.62
CA LYS A 160 1.01 -22.79 -0.28
C LYS A 160 1.19 -22.06 -1.60
N LYS A 161 0.79 -22.71 -2.68
CA LYS A 161 0.76 -22.09 -4.00
C LYS A 161 -0.48 -21.21 -4.15
N TRP A 162 -0.30 -19.97 -4.55
CA TRP A 162 -1.36 -19.03 -4.92
C TRP A 162 -1.27 -18.72 -6.40
N GLU A 163 -2.40 -18.76 -7.12
CA GLU A 163 -2.45 -18.61 -8.57
C GLU A 163 -3.56 -17.67 -9.00
N TRP A 164 -3.25 -16.82 -10.01
CA TRP A 164 -4.20 -15.93 -10.68
C TRP A 164 -3.91 -15.88 -12.17
N ASN A 165 -4.95 -15.68 -12.99
CA ASN A 165 -4.87 -15.45 -14.44
C ASN A 165 -4.08 -16.56 -15.18
N THR A 166 -4.29 -17.80 -14.83
CA THR A 166 -3.55 -18.96 -15.35
C THR A 166 -3.76 -19.23 -16.85
N ASP A 167 -4.70 -18.51 -17.48
CA ASP A 167 -4.95 -18.51 -18.92
C ASP A 167 -3.99 -17.61 -19.73
N ASN A 168 -3.14 -16.81 -19.06
CA ASN A 168 -2.17 -15.92 -19.69
C ASN A 168 -0.75 -16.52 -19.65
N ASN A 169 -0.44 -17.39 -20.59
CA ASN A 169 0.87 -18.04 -20.69
C ASN A 169 1.96 -17.20 -21.39
N LYS A 170 1.62 -16.00 -21.91
CA LYS A 170 2.58 -15.11 -22.59
C LYS A 170 3.28 -14.13 -21.67
N ASN A 171 2.69 -13.90 -20.50
CA ASN A 171 3.23 -12.98 -19.51
C ASN A 171 3.05 -13.62 -18.13
N SER A 172 4.12 -13.76 -17.36
CA SER A 172 4.07 -14.42 -16.07
C SER A 172 4.93 -13.74 -15.01
N ILE A 173 4.52 -13.89 -13.75
CA ILE A 173 5.25 -13.50 -12.56
C ILE A 173 5.21 -14.68 -11.61
N ILE A 174 6.38 -15.25 -11.29
CA ILE A 174 6.50 -16.46 -10.49
C ILE A 174 7.54 -16.24 -9.39
N GLY A 175 7.21 -16.57 -8.13
CA GLY A 175 8.17 -16.47 -7.04
C GLY A 175 7.55 -16.39 -5.66
N ASP A 176 8.19 -15.66 -4.75
CA ASP A 176 7.75 -15.48 -3.38
C ASP A 176 6.67 -14.37 -3.27
N ALA A 177 5.63 -14.64 -2.47
CA ALA A 177 4.53 -13.70 -2.28
C ALA A 177 4.96 -12.42 -1.52
N THR A 178 5.94 -12.53 -0.63
CA THR A 178 6.49 -11.37 0.09
C THR A 178 7.20 -10.44 -0.88
N GLU A 179 8.04 -11.00 -1.76
CA GLU A 179 8.75 -10.22 -2.78
C GLU A 179 7.77 -9.52 -3.73
N PHE A 180 6.70 -10.21 -4.17
CA PHE A 180 5.65 -9.58 -4.97
C PHE A 180 5.00 -8.40 -4.23
N CYS A 181 4.64 -8.58 -2.96
CA CYS A 181 4.11 -7.49 -2.14
C CYS A 181 5.10 -6.33 -2.04
N GLN A 182 6.38 -6.60 -1.85
CA GLN A 182 7.43 -5.59 -1.75
C GLN A 182 7.58 -4.77 -3.04
N VAL A 183 7.42 -5.39 -4.20
CA VAL A 183 7.49 -4.70 -5.49
C VAL A 183 6.27 -3.83 -5.73
N VAL A 184 5.05 -4.36 -5.53
CA VAL A 184 3.83 -3.58 -5.81
C VAL A 184 3.61 -2.43 -4.84
N THR A 185 4.19 -2.50 -3.64
CA THR A 185 4.20 -1.42 -2.63
C THR A 185 5.44 -0.54 -2.69
N GLN A 186 6.35 -0.79 -3.64
CA GLN A 186 7.59 -0.02 -3.84
C GLN A 186 8.56 0.00 -2.64
N VAL A 187 8.51 -0.99 -1.76
CA VAL A 187 9.53 -1.15 -0.70
C VAL A 187 10.78 -1.89 -1.20
N ARG A 188 10.72 -2.46 -2.41
CA ARG A 188 11.87 -3.04 -3.14
C ARG A 188 11.74 -2.72 -4.62
N ASN A 189 12.89 -2.59 -5.28
CA ASN A 189 12.95 -2.64 -6.74
C ASN A 189 12.80 -4.10 -7.20
N ILE A 190 12.15 -4.34 -8.33
CA ILE A 190 12.04 -5.69 -8.91
C ILE A 190 13.41 -6.36 -9.08
N LYS A 191 14.45 -5.59 -9.37
CA LYS A 191 15.83 -6.06 -9.55
C LYS A 191 16.53 -6.48 -8.25
N ASP A 192 15.89 -6.25 -7.10
CA ASP A 192 16.34 -6.64 -5.76
C ASP A 192 15.55 -7.85 -5.24
N THR A 193 14.82 -8.53 -6.12
CA THR A 193 13.99 -9.72 -5.81
C THR A 193 14.40 -10.90 -6.69
N ASN A 194 13.97 -12.10 -6.30
CA ASN A 194 14.14 -13.34 -7.06
C ASN A 194 12.90 -13.70 -7.91
N LEU A 195 11.95 -12.75 -8.06
CA LEU A 195 10.78 -12.97 -8.90
C LEU A 195 11.19 -13.22 -10.36
N LYS A 196 10.70 -14.33 -10.92
CA LYS A 196 10.83 -14.61 -12.34
C LYS A 196 9.71 -13.91 -13.07
N VAL A 197 10.08 -12.97 -13.94
CA VAL A 197 9.15 -12.13 -14.69
C VAL A 197 9.40 -12.35 -16.17
N GLU A 198 8.41 -12.84 -16.90
CA GLU A 198 8.50 -13.16 -18.32
C GLU A 198 7.42 -12.46 -19.13
N GLY A 199 7.81 -11.87 -20.26
CA GLY A 199 6.95 -11.19 -21.21
C GLY A 199 6.81 -9.69 -20.97
N ASN A 200 6.68 -8.94 -22.06
CA ASN A 200 6.77 -7.49 -22.11
C ASN A 200 5.79 -6.78 -21.15
N VAL A 201 4.57 -7.33 -20.99
CA VAL A 201 3.56 -6.72 -20.11
C VAL A 201 3.92 -6.94 -18.64
N ALA A 202 4.40 -8.14 -18.27
CA ALA A 202 4.81 -8.43 -16.91
C ALA A 202 6.06 -7.63 -16.52
N GLU A 203 7.06 -7.57 -17.40
CA GLU A 203 8.28 -6.79 -17.21
C GLU A 203 7.97 -5.30 -17.04
N LYS A 204 7.13 -4.75 -17.95
CA LYS A 204 6.72 -3.36 -17.84
C LYS A 204 5.98 -3.11 -16.54
N TRP A 205 5.00 -3.95 -16.17
CA TRP A 205 4.26 -3.77 -14.92
C TRP A 205 5.18 -3.80 -13.70
N MET A 206 6.02 -4.81 -13.55
CA MET A 206 6.92 -4.92 -12.39
C MET A 206 7.94 -3.78 -12.31
N SER A 207 8.30 -3.18 -13.46
CA SER A 207 9.22 -2.03 -13.48
C SER A 207 8.58 -0.71 -13.01
N ILE A 208 7.25 -0.62 -12.94
CA ILE A 208 6.50 0.61 -12.60
C ILE A 208 5.36 0.35 -11.62
N ALA A 209 5.27 -0.82 -11.01
CA ALA A 209 4.15 -1.22 -10.17
C ALA A 209 3.93 -0.22 -9.03
N GLN A 210 2.67 0.16 -8.83
CA GLN A 210 2.23 1.06 -7.77
C GLN A 210 0.82 0.67 -7.36
N CYS A 211 0.63 0.12 -6.17
CA CYS A 211 -0.67 -0.33 -5.68
C CYS A 211 -1.35 0.66 -4.71
N PHE A 212 -0.77 1.83 -4.50
CA PHE A 212 -1.26 2.88 -3.62
C PHE A 212 -1.72 4.11 -4.42
N ALA A 213 -2.55 4.95 -3.78
CA ALA A 213 -3.03 6.22 -4.35
C ALA A 213 -1.93 7.28 -4.31
N GLY A 214 -2.07 8.30 -5.17
CA GLY A 214 -1.12 9.39 -5.27
C GLY A 214 -0.61 9.59 -6.70
N PRO A 215 0.27 10.56 -6.93
CA PRO A 215 0.90 10.76 -8.22
C PRO A 215 1.75 9.55 -8.64
N PRO A 216 2.15 9.46 -9.91
CA PRO A 216 3.08 8.43 -10.35
C PRO A 216 4.41 8.52 -9.57
N GLU A 217 4.79 7.42 -8.95
CA GLU A 217 6.08 7.29 -8.25
C GLU A 217 6.90 6.16 -8.87
N ASP A 218 8.19 6.41 -9.06
CA ASP A 218 9.10 5.39 -9.55
C ASP A 218 9.56 4.47 -8.40
N PRO A 219 9.76 3.17 -8.68
CA PRO A 219 10.31 2.25 -7.69
C PRO A 219 11.66 2.75 -7.13
N PRO A 220 12.03 2.38 -5.91
CA PRO A 220 13.32 2.74 -5.33
C PRO A 220 14.48 2.30 -6.24
N ILE A 221 15.58 3.02 -6.19
CA ILE A 221 16.79 2.65 -6.95
C ILE A 221 17.23 1.25 -6.50
N LYS A 222 17.65 0.41 -7.45
CA LYS A 222 18.22 -0.91 -7.15
C LYS A 222 19.30 -0.82 -6.05
N GLY A 223 19.23 -1.67 -5.05
CA GLY A 223 20.18 -1.73 -3.94
C GLY A 223 20.05 -0.61 -2.90
N SER A 224 19.01 0.26 -3.01
CA SER A 224 18.82 1.35 -2.03
C SER A 224 17.92 0.97 -0.85
N ARG A 225 17.19 -0.13 -0.96
CA ARG A 225 16.27 -0.63 0.09
C ARG A 225 16.65 -2.07 0.47
N TYR A 226 17.05 -2.26 1.70
CA TYR A 226 17.52 -3.55 2.24
C TYR A 226 17.42 -3.55 3.77
N ILE A 227 17.49 -4.74 4.35
CA ILE A 227 17.62 -4.90 5.80
C ILE A 227 19.02 -4.41 6.19
N LYS A 228 19.10 -3.41 7.08
CA LYS A 228 20.40 -2.89 7.54
C LYS A 228 21.09 -3.92 8.44
N GLU A 229 22.36 -4.14 8.19
CA GLU A 229 23.22 -4.81 9.16
C GLU A 229 23.45 -3.86 10.36
N ILE A 230 23.25 -4.36 11.58
CA ILE A 230 23.47 -3.64 12.84
C ILE A 230 24.81 -4.07 13.43
#